data_961d1ce620776ff244320e3f3cd15574
#
_entry.id   961d1ce620776ff244320e3f3cd15574
#
_cell.length_a   1.000
_cell.length_b   1.000
_cell.length_c   1.000
_cell.angle_alpha   90.00
_cell.angle_beta   90.00
_cell.angle_gamma   90.00
#
_symmetry.space_group_name_H-M   'P 1'
#
loop_
_entity.id
_entity.type
_entity.pdbx_description
1 polymer ?
#
loop_
_entity_poly.entity_id
_entity_poly.type
_entity_poly.pdbx_seq_one_letter_code
_entity_poly.pdbx_strand_id
1 'polypeptide(L)'
;MKPSREAVHTIVRMALLEDAPWGDLTSQTLISASATVTAHLVAREPGVLCGEDLVTAAFTLTDPTITTEFHVSDGQTFAARAVLATIHGPARAILQAERVALNFAQRLSGIATLTSAYVAETKGTKARIVDTRKTTPGLRLFERYAVRCGGGHNHRFSLSDAVMAKDNHLAILAQSGASNSRTLTETLLAAREALPHTTHIEVEVDHLDQLESVLAAGVDTILLDNFSLADLRAAVELIAGRALVEASGGVTLERIRGIASTGVDIISAGALTHSVRALDLGLDINPA
;
A
#
# COMPACT_ATOMS: atom_id res chain seq x y z
N MET A 1 -8.39 1.08 6.25
CA MET A 1 -8.72 0.36 7.52
C MET A 1 -7.42 0.16 8.26
N LYS A 2 -7.37 0.48 9.56
CA LYS A 2 -6.20 0.25 10.42
C LYS A 2 -6.04 -1.26 10.67
N PRO A 3 -4.82 -1.84 10.64
CA PRO A 3 -4.59 -3.24 10.98
C PRO A 3 -5.09 -3.57 12.39
N SER A 4 -5.61 -4.78 12.58
CA SER A 4 -6.01 -5.23 13.92
C SER A 4 -4.79 -5.50 14.80
N ARG A 5 -4.95 -5.36 16.11
CA ARG A 5 -3.90 -5.68 17.09
C ARG A 5 -3.35 -7.11 16.91
N GLU A 6 -4.22 -8.06 16.62
CA GLU A 6 -3.82 -9.45 16.39
C GLU A 6 -2.93 -9.59 15.15
N ALA A 7 -3.29 -8.96 14.03
CA ALA A 7 -2.48 -8.96 12.81
C ALA A 7 -1.10 -8.32 13.05
N VAL A 8 -1.07 -7.20 13.79
CA VAL A 8 0.18 -6.53 14.19
C VAL A 8 1.04 -7.47 15.04
N HIS A 9 0.49 -8.06 16.10
CA HIS A 9 1.22 -8.95 16.99
C HIS A 9 1.75 -10.20 16.25
N THR A 10 0.97 -10.75 15.31
CA THR A 10 1.38 -11.92 14.54
C THR A 10 2.61 -11.63 13.70
N ILE A 11 2.59 -10.58 12.89
CA ILE A 11 3.71 -10.26 12.00
C ILE A 11 4.97 -9.84 12.78
N VAL A 12 4.80 -9.07 13.86
CA VAL A 12 5.93 -8.62 14.69
C VAL A 12 6.57 -9.79 15.43
N ARG A 13 5.78 -10.73 15.97
CA ARG A 13 6.35 -11.94 16.59
C ARG A 13 7.17 -12.78 15.60
N MET A 14 6.70 -12.92 14.38
CA MET A 14 7.45 -13.63 13.33
C MET A 14 8.79 -12.93 13.06
N ALA A 15 8.80 -11.60 12.94
CA ALA A 15 10.01 -10.84 12.71
C ALA A 15 10.99 -10.87 13.91
N LEU A 16 10.47 -10.79 15.14
CA LEU A 16 11.32 -10.93 16.35
C LEU A 16 11.92 -12.33 16.47
N LEU A 17 11.18 -13.38 16.11
CA LEU A 17 11.68 -14.76 16.12
C LEU A 17 12.72 -14.98 15.02
N GLU A 18 12.59 -14.33 13.86
CA GLU A 18 13.59 -14.36 12.78
C GLU A 18 14.90 -13.70 13.22
N ASP A 19 14.81 -12.51 13.84
CA ASP A 19 15.98 -11.69 14.18
C ASP A 19 16.73 -12.17 15.44
N ALA A 20 16.00 -12.63 16.46
CA ALA A 20 16.57 -13.05 17.75
C ALA A 20 15.94 -14.35 18.29
N PRO A 21 16.06 -15.50 17.58
CA PRO A 21 15.43 -16.76 18.00
C PRO A 21 15.96 -17.28 19.33
N TRP A 22 17.18 -16.90 19.71
CA TRP A 22 17.84 -17.28 20.98
C TRP A 22 18.25 -16.05 21.80
N GLY A 23 17.71 -14.87 21.50
CA GLY A 23 18.06 -13.60 22.16
C GLY A 23 19.26 -12.89 21.52
N ASP A 24 19.52 -11.66 21.99
CA ASP A 24 20.64 -10.83 21.53
C ASP A 24 21.91 -11.11 22.30
N LEU A 25 22.86 -11.86 21.69
CA LEU A 25 24.13 -12.23 22.30
C LEU A 25 24.96 -11.01 22.71
N THR A 26 24.95 -9.95 21.90
CA THR A 26 25.75 -8.74 22.20
C THR A 26 25.23 -8.06 23.45
N SER A 27 23.93 -7.78 23.51
CA SER A 27 23.33 -7.13 24.67
C SER A 27 23.39 -7.99 25.91
N GLN A 28 23.18 -9.31 25.78
CA GLN A 28 23.29 -10.25 26.92
C GLN A 28 24.70 -10.29 27.49
N THR A 29 25.74 -10.14 26.66
CA THR A 29 27.13 -10.24 27.07
C THR A 29 27.70 -8.92 27.61
N LEU A 30 27.36 -7.81 26.96
CA LEU A 30 28.02 -6.52 27.22
C LEU A 30 27.22 -5.56 28.12
N ILE A 31 25.90 -5.69 28.15
CA ILE A 31 25.03 -4.76 28.87
C ILE A 31 24.58 -5.37 30.21
N SER A 32 24.56 -4.57 31.28
CA SER A 32 23.98 -5.03 32.54
C SER A 32 22.50 -5.40 32.42
N ALA A 33 22.06 -6.48 33.07
CA ALA A 33 20.64 -6.85 33.10
C ALA A 33 19.76 -5.81 33.79
N SER A 34 20.32 -4.98 34.67
CA SER A 34 19.62 -3.90 35.37
C SER A 34 19.68 -2.56 34.65
N ALA A 35 20.37 -2.48 33.51
CA ALA A 35 20.49 -1.24 32.76
C ALA A 35 19.12 -0.83 32.13
N THR A 36 18.73 0.42 32.30
CA THR A 36 17.60 1.05 31.63
C THR A 36 18.08 2.19 30.77
N VAL A 37 17.41 2.46 29.67
CA VAL A 37 17.74 3.56 28.77
C VAL A 37 16.49 4.26 28.29
N THR A 38 16.69 5.51 27.84
CA THR A 38 15.74 6.24 27.00
C THR A 38 16.33 6.35 25.61
N ALA A 39 15.57 5.89 24.62
CA ALA A 39 15.92 5.95 23.20
C ALA A 39 14.92 6.82 22.46
N HIS A 40 15.36 7.44 21.37
CA HIS A 40 14.52 8.29 20.52
C HIS A 40 14.52 7.74 19.09
N LEU A 41 13.32 7.50 18.56
CA LEU A 41 13.12 7.26 17.12
C LEU A 41 13.26 8.59 16.40
N VAL A 42 14.30 8.74 15.57
CA VAL A 42 14.68 10.01 14.95
C VAL A 42 14.65 9.89 13.42
N ALA A 43 14.05 10.85 12.76
CA ALA A 43 14.06 10.96 11.32
C ALA A 43 15.40 11.52 10.81
N ARG A 44 16.01 10.87 9.79
CA ARG A 44 17.21 11.37 9.12
C ARG A 44 16.84 12.26 7.92
N GLU A 45 15.64 12.10 7.39
CA GLU A 45 15.08 12.85 6.27
C GLU A 45 13.60 13.17 6.52
N PRO A 46 12.96 14.11 5.79
CA PRO A 46 11.55 14.41 5.97
C PRO A 46 10.67 13.29 5.38
N GLY A 47 9.46 13.14 5.91
CA GLY A 47 8.53 12.13 5.40
C GLY A 47 7.16 12.14 6.05
N VAL A 48 6.43 11.06 5.87
CA VAL A 48 5.14 10.75 6.48
C VAL A 48 5.30 9.50 7.35
N LEU A 49 4.92 9.58 8.62
CA LEU A 49 5.03 8.44 9.54
C LEU A 49 3.97 7.38 9.21
N CYS A 50 4.40 6.11 9.29
CA CYS A 50 3.50 4.97 9.33
C CYS A 50 4.17 3.80 10.04
N GLY A 51 3.45 3.21 11.01
CA GLY A 51 3.89 2.02 11.71
C GLY A 51 3.92 2.12 13.22
N GLU A 52 3.27 3.09 13.86
CA GLU A 52 3.22 3.27 15.32
C GLU A 52 2.93 1.96 16.06
N ASP A 53 1.86 1.26 15.65
CA ASP A 53 1.45 0.01 16.33
C ASP A 53 2.48 -1.11 16.17
N LEU A 54 3.19 -1.17 15.03
CA LEU A 54 4.23 -2.18 14.78
C LEU A 54 5.48 -1.90 15.60
N VAL A 55 5.89 -0.64 15.69
CA VAL A 55 7.01 -0.19 16.53
C VAL A 55 6.71 -0.47 18.00
N THR A 56 5.52 -0.05 18.48
CA THR A 56 5.08 -0.31 19.85
C THR A 56 5.05 -1.81 20.15
N ALA A 57 4.53 -2.62 19.21
CA ALA A 57 4.48 -4.06 19.38
C ALA A 57 5.86 -4.71 19.38
N ALA A 58 6.83 -4.20 18.58
CA ALA A 58 8.21 -4.73 18.59
C ALA A 58 8.84 -4.60 19.98
N PHE A 59 8.68 -3.46 20.61
CA PHE A 59 9.19 -3.22 21.96
C PHE A 59 8.41 -3.98 23.03
N THR A 60 7.09 -3.86 23.06
CA THR A 60 6.26 -4.43 24.13
C THR A 60 6.12 -5.96 24.07
N LEU A 61 6.31 -6.58 22.91
CA LEU A 61 6.37 -8.04 22.79
C LEU A 61 7.75 -8.60 23.17
N THR A 62 8.79 -7.78 23.12
CA THR A 62 10.13 -8.15 23.62
C THR A 62 10.19 -8.02 25.15
N ASP A 63 9.68 -6.92 25.70
CA ASP A 63 9.53 -6.73 27.14
C ASP A 63 8.31 -5.84 27.44
N PRO A 64 7.29 -6.32 28.19
CA PRO A 64 6.06 -5.57 28.44
C PRO A 64 6.26 -4.34 29.36
N THR A 65 7.42 -4.16 29.98
CA THR A 65 7.73 -2.97 30.79
C THR A 65 8.23 -1.79 29.96
N ILE A 66 8.55 -2.01 28.67
CA ILE A 66 8.94 -0.93 27.77
C ILE A 66 7.72 -0.04 27.47
N THR A 67 7.92 1.27 27.60
CA THR A 67 6.94 2.29 27.21
C THR A 67 7.36 2.96 25.92
N THR A 68 6.37 3.28 25.08
CA THR A 68 6.56 4.04 23.84
C THR A 68 5.62 5.23 23.83
N GLU A 69 6.15 6.42 23.58
CA GLU A 69 5.38 7.66 23.44
C GLU A 69 5.67 8.28 22.07
N PHE A 70 4.68 8.28 21.19
CA PHE A 70 4.79 8.89 19.87
C PHE A 70 4.47 10.39 19.94
N HIS A 71 5.31 11.21 19.27
CA HIS A 71 5.16 12.66 19.13
C HIS A 71 4.59 13.05 17.77
N VAL A 72 4.64 12.13 16.83
CA VAL A 72 4.07 12.23 15.48
C VAL A 72 3.24 10.98 15.24
N SER A 73 2.01 11.14 14.75
CA SER A 73 1.10 10.02 14.49
C SER A 73 1.14 9.54 13.04
N ASP A 74 0.70 8.30 12.83
CA ASP A 74 0.54 7.71 11.49
C ASP A 74 -0.24 8.65 10.56
N GLY A 75 0.34 8.93 9.38
CA GLY A 75 -0.20 9.86 8.38
C GLY A 75 0.21 11.31 8.56
N GLN A 76 0.86 11.68 9.65
CA GLN A 76 1.41 13.01 9.82
C GLN A 76 2.79 13.16 9.17
N THR A 77 3.05 14.35 8.65
CA THR A 77 4.37 14.73 8.09
C THR A 77 5.33 15.11 9.19
N PHE A 78 6.61 14.84 8.96
CA PHE A 78 7.69 15.27 9.84
C PHE A 78 8.89 15.81 9.04
N ALA A 79 9.70 16.65 9.71
CA ALA A 79 10.94 17.19 9.16
C ALA A 79 12.13 16.28 9.47
N ALA A 80 13.24 16.43 8.76
CA ALA A 80 14.50 15.81 9.13
C ALA A 80 14.91 16.22 10.56
N ARG A 81 15.50 15.29 11.31
CA ARG A 81 15.90 15.41 12.72
C ARG A 81 14.75 15.50 13.72
N ALA A 82 13.49 15.33 13.30
CA ALA A 82 12.38 15.23 14.23
C ALA A 82 12.50 13.98 15.10
N VAL A 83 12.23 14.11 16.39
CA VAL A 83 12.01 12.97 17.30
C VAL A 83 10.57 12.51 17.09
N LEU A 84 10.40 11.30 16.57
CA LEU A 84 9.09 10.75 16.23
C LEU A 84 8.46 10.02 17.42
N ALA A 85 9.29 9.36 18.25
CA ALA A 85 8.86 8.69 19.46
C ALA A 85 9.98 8.64 20.51
N THR A 86 9.58 8.54 21.76
CA THR A 86 10.46 8.25 22.91
C THR A 86 10.15 6.86 23.43
N ILE A 87 11.17 6.05 23.62
CA ILE A 87 11.11 4.66 24.10
C ILE A 87 11.90 4.56 25.38
N HIS A 88 11.31 4.02 26.46
CA HIS A 88 11.98 3.86 27.75
C HIS A 88 11.78 2.45 28.32
N GLY A 89 12.87 1.85 28.85
CA GLY A 89 12.80 0.54 29.47
C GLY A 89 14.15 -0.17 29.59
N PRO A 90 14.15 -1.52 29.78
CA PRO A 90 15.35 -2.33 29.89
C PRO A 90 16.21 -2.23 28.61
N ALA A 91 17.48 -1.83 28.77
CA ALA A 91 18.41 -1.57 27.67
C ALA A 91 18.57 -2.78 26.74
N ARG A 92 18.71 -4.00 27.29
CA ARG A 92 18.86 -5.24 26.52
C ARG A 92 17.66 -5.48 25.60
N ALA A 93 16.44 -5.27 26.11
CA ALA A 93 15.21 -5.52 25.36
C ALA A 93 14.98 -4.45 24.28
N ILE A 94 15.31 -3.19 24.56
CA ILE A 94 15.24 -2.12 23.55
C ILE A 94 16.20 -2.40 22.40
N LEU A 95 17.47 -2.75 22.69
CA LEU A 95 18.45 -3.08 21.64
C LEU A 95 18.06 -4.30 20.82
N GLN A 96 17.50 -5.34 21.45
CA GLN A 96 17.01 -6.54 20.76
C GLN A 96 15.86 -6.23 19.81
N ALA A 97 14.93 -5.33 20.17
CA ALA A 97 13.76 -5.00 19.36
C ALA A 97 14.03 -3.95 18.28
N GLU A 98 15.11 -3.18 18.40
CA GLU A 98 15.43 -2.01 17.59
C GLU A 98 15.31 -2.28 16.08
N ARG A 99 16.00 -3.32 15.60
CA ARG A 99 16.07 -3.57 14.15
C ARG A 99 14.71 -3.92 13.56
N VAL A 100 13.92 -4.73 14.25
CA VAL A 100 12.57 -5.09 13.83
C VAL A 100 11.66 -3.85 13.81
N ALA A 101 11.70 -3.03 14.86
CA ALA A 101 10.93 -1.79 14.93
C ALA A 101 11.30 -0.85 13.78
N LEU A 102 12.60 -0.62 13.53
CA LEU A 102 13.09 0.22 12.46
C LEU A 102 12.71 -0.30 11.07
N ASN A 103 12.84 -1.60 10.82
CA ASN A 103 12.51 -2.19 9.52
C ASN A 103 11.05 -1.94 9.13
N PHE A 104 10.11 -2.12 10.07
CA PHE A 104 8.70 -1.80 9.81
C PHE A 104 8.47 -0.30 9.62
N ALA A 105 8.99 0.54 10.53
CA ALA A 105 8.80 1.99 10.44
C ALA A 105 9.38 2.57 9.14
N GLN A 106 10.60 2.19 8.78
CA GLN A 106 11.31 2.64 7.59
C GLN A 106 10.57 2.23 6.30
N ARG A 107 10.15 0.96 6.22
CA ARG A 107 9.40 0.43 5.06
C ARG A 107 8.07 1.13 4.88
N LEU A 108 7.26 1.18 5.94
CA LEU A 108 5.90 1.72 5.85
C LEU A 108 5.89 3.24 5.70
N SER A 109 6.78 3.96 6.38
CA SER A 109 6.93 5.41 6.19
C SER A 109 7.46 5.75 4.79
N GLY A 110 8.30 4.90 4.19
CA GLY A 110 8.70 5.02 2.79
C GLY A 110 7.50 4.97 1.84
N ILE A 111 6.59 3.99 2.03
CA ILE A 111 5.36 3.85 1.25
C ILE A 111 4.45 5.07 1.44
N ALA A 112 4.23 5.49 2.70
CA ALA A 112 3.38 6.64 3.01
C ALA A 112 3.93 7.93 2.38
N THR A 113 5.24 8.15 2.47
CA THR A 113 5.92 9.31 1.90
C THR A 113 5.83 9.35 0.38
N LEU A 114 6.12 8.24 -0.30
CA LEU A 114 5.97 8.15 -1.76
C LEU A 114 4.52 8.36 -2.19
N THR A 115 3.57 7.75 -1.47
CA THR A 115 2.14 7.92 -1.75
C THR A 115 1.72 9.38 -1.60
N SER A 116 2.18 10.08 -0.58
CA SER A 116 1.89 11.51 -0.37
C SER A 116 2.39 12.36 -1.53
N ALA A 117 3.57 12.06 -2.09
CA ALA A 117 4.09 12.74 -3.27
C ALA A 117 3.19 12.49 -4.51
N TYR A 118 2.74 11.25 -4.73
CA TYR A 118 1.81 10.91 -5.82
C TYR A 118 0.46 11.63 -5.67
N VAL A 119 -0.10 11.65 -4.46
CA VAL A 119 -1.36 12.34 -4.16
C VAL A 119 -1.24 13.85 -4.39
N ALA A 120 -0.12 14.46 -4.05
CA ALA A 120 0.12 15.89 -4.29
C ALA A 120 0.01 16.25 -5.78
N GLU A 121 0.41 15.36 -6.68
CA GLU A 121 0.33 15.55 -8.13
C GLU A 121 -1.12 15.47 -8.68
N THR A 122 -2.07 14.90 -7.95
CA THR A 122 -3.48 14.87 -8.37
C THR A 122 -4.28 16.10 -7.91
N LYS A 123 -3.67 17.01 -7.16
CA LYS A 123 -4.36 18.17 -6.58
C LYS A 123 -5.02 19.03 -7.68
N GLY A 124 -6.30 19.35 -7.45
CA GLY A 124 -7.12 20.13 -8.42
C GLY A 124 -7.79 19.28 -9.49
N THR A 125 -7.66 17.94 -9.43
CA THR A 125 -8.38 16.99 -10.29
C THR A 125 -9.29 16.09 -9.43
N LYS A 126 -10.14 15.26 -10.07
CA LYS A 126 -10.94 14.25 -9.38
C LYS A 126 -10.19 12.92 -9.14
N ALA A 127 -9.03 12.75 -9.77
CA ALA A 127 -8.29 11.50 -9.77
C ALA A 127 -7.80 11.09 -8.37
N ARG A 128 -7.97 9.82 -8.03
CA ARG A 128 -7.51 9.22 -6.78
C ARG A 128 -6.35 8.28 -7.05
N ILE A 129 -5.29 8.38 -6.25
CA ILE A 129 -4.17 7.43 -6.27
C ILE A 129 -4.59 6.18 -5.49
N VAL A 130 -4.40 5.00 -6.08
CA VAL A 130 -4.67 3.71 -5.42
C VAL A 130 -3.45 2.78 -5.50
N ASP A 131 -3.38 1.86 -4.55
CA ASP A 131 -2.43 0.75 -4.56
C ASP A 131 -2.83 -0.34 -5.57
N THR A 132 -2.06 -1.42 -5.56
CA THR A 132 -2.35 -2.63 -6.32
C THR A 132 -2.11 -3.87 -5.45
N ARG A 133 -2.31 -5.08 -6.02
CA ARG A 133 -1.91 -6.33 -5.36
C ARG A 133 -0.42 -6.67 -5.50
N LYS A 134 0.39 -5.80 -6.13
CA LYS A 134 1.85 -5.93 -6.24
C LYS A 134 2.51 -5.52 -4.92
N THR A 135 2.36 -6.35 -3.88
CA THR A 135 2.83 -6.11 -2.52
C THR A 135 3.83 -7.17 -2.09
N THR A 136 4.63 -6.87 -1.07
CA THR A 136 5.48 -7.86 -0.40
C THR A 136 4.62 -8.99 0.17
N PRO A 137 4.91 -10.27 -0.16
CA PRO A 137 4.17 -11.39 0.42
C PRO A 137 4.11 -11.32 1.95
N GLY A 138 2.90 -11.51 2.50
CA GLY A 138 2.64 -11.41 3.94
C GLY A 138 2.45 -9.99 4.48
N LEU A 139 2.91 -8.93 3.77
CA LEU A 139 2.86 -7.55 4.26
C LEU A 139 1.72 -6.70 3.64
N ARG A 140 0.88 -7.28 2.76
CA ARG A 140 -0.15 -6.51 2.03
C ARG A 140 -1.03 -5.65 2.92
N LEU A 141 -1.47 -6.16 4.06
CA LEU A 141 -2.32 -5.43 4.99
C LEU A 141 -1.65 -4.13 5.46
N PHE A 142 -0.38 -4.20 5.80
CA PHE A 142 0.39 -3.09 6.35
C PHE A 142 0.83 -2.11 5.26
N GLU A 143 1.26 -2.59 4.09
CA GLU A 143 1.64 -1.75 2.96
C GLU A 143 0.44 -0.95 2.43
N ARG A 144 -0.75 -1.56 2.38
CA ARG A 144 -2.00 -0.87 2.02
C ARG A 144 -2.44 0.15 3.06
N TYR A 145 -2.20 -0.14 4.34
CA TYR A 145 -2.40 0.84 5.40
C TYR A 145 -1.47 2.04 5.22
N ALA A 146 -0.20 1.80 4.89
CA ALA A 146 0.77 2.86 4.62
C ALA A 146 0.37 3.74 3.43
N VAL A 147 -0.21 3.17 2.37
CA VAL A 147 -0.81 3.95 1.27
C VAL A 147 -1.92 4.88 1.80
N ARG A 148 -2.77 4.40 2.73
CA ARG A 148 -3.79 5.25 3.36
C ARG A 148 -3.17 6.38 4.19
N CYS A 149 -2.11 6.10 4.95
CA CYS A 149 -1.36 7.11 5.70
C CYS A 149 -0.77 8.20 4.80
N GLY A 150 -0.35 7.85 3.58
CA GLY A 150 0.11 8.81 2.57
C GLY A 150 -1.01 9.58 1.85
N GLY A 151 -2.29 9.38 2.23
CA GLY A 151 -3.44 10.04 1.61
C GLY A 151 -3.99 9.32 0.36
N GLY A 152 -3.42 8.19 -0.03
CA GLY A 152 -3.91 7.35 -1.11
C GLY A 152 -5.16 6.54 -0.73
N HIS A 153 -5.62 5.73 -1.67
CA HIS A 153 -6.75 4.83 -1.49
C HIS A 153 -6.33 3.39 -1.78
N ASN A 154 -7.20 2.44 -1.47
CA ASN A 154 -6.91 1.03 -1.70
C ASN A 154 -7.77 0.47 -2.83
N HIS A 155 -7.14 -0.32 -3.70
CA HIS A 155 -7.80 -1.18 -4.67
C HIS A 155 -8.35 -2.44 -3.97
N ARG A 156 -8.96 -3.42 -4.71
CA ARG A 156 -9.38 -4.70 -4.11
C ARG A 156 -8.24 -5.34 -3.32
N PHE A 157 -8.56 -5.91 -2.15
CA PHE A 157 -7.57 -6.52 -1.27
C PHE A 157 -7.08 -7.87 -1.80
N SER A 158 -8.01 -8.67 -2.32
CA SER A 158 -7.77 -10.05 -2.73
C SER A 158 -8.49 -10.38 -4.03
N LEU A 159 -8.31 -11.60 -4.53
CA LEU A 159 -9.07 -12.14 -5.66
C LEU A 159 -10.55 -12.37 -5.33
N SER A 160 -10.89 -12.38 -4.04
CA SER A 160 -12.24 -12.67 -3.55
C SER A 160 -13.11 -11.42 -3.33
N ASP A 161 -12.54 -10.20 -3.43
CA ASP A 161 -13.26 -8.97 -3.10
C ASP A 161 -14.09 -8.44 -4.28
N ALA A 162 -13.56 -8.55 -5.49
CA ALA A 162 -14.15 -8.00 -6.71
C ALA A 162 -13.68 -8.79 -7.93
N VAL A 163 -14.49 -8.79 -8.97
CA VAL A 163 -14.09 -9.29 -10.28
C VAL A 163 -13.16 -8.27 -10.94
N MET A 164 -12.09 -8.74 -11.55
CA MET A 164 -11.21 -7.97 -12.41
C MET A 164 -10.80 -8.86 -13.58
N ALA A 165 -11.46 -8.68 -14.71
CA ALA A 165 -11.12 -9.37 -15.93
C ALA A 165 -9.92 -8.68 -16.57
N LYS A 166 -8.88 -9.45 -16.86
CA LYS A 166 -7.63 -8.99 -17.45
C LYS A 166 -7.46 -9.50 -18.86
N ASP A 167 -6.47 -8.96 -19.59
CA ASP A 167 -6.03 -9.39 -20.92
C ASP A 167 -6.02 -10.92 -21.07
N ASN A 168 -5.38 -11.63 -20.16
CA ASN A 168 -5.32 -13.09 -20.16
C ASN A 168 -6.69 -13.78 -20.02
N HIS A 169 -7.61 -13.20 -19.20
CA HIS A 169 -8.96 -13.72 -19.10
C HIS A 169 -9.72 -13.49 -20.41
N LEU A 170 -9.60 -12.29 -20.99
CA LEU A 170 -10.23 -11.95 -22.25
C LEU A 170 -9.72 -12.81 -23.41
N ALA A 171 -8.40 -13.07 -23.47
CA ALA A 171 -7.80 -13.95 -24.46
C ALA A 171 -8.31 -15.39 -24.36
N ILE A 172 -8.46 -15.94 -23.15
CA ILE A 172 -9.02 -17.29 -22.93
C ILE A 172 -10.50 -17.32 -23.34
N LEU A 173 -11.29 -16.29 -23.01
CA LEU A 173 -12.68 -16.18 -23.40
C LEU A 173 -12.83 -16.11 -24.93
N ALA A 174 -11.98 -15.35 -25.61
CA ALA A 174 -11.99 -15.27 -27.08
C ALA A 174 -11.66 -16.62 -27.74
N GLN A 175 -10.72 -17.38 -27.19
CA GLN A 175 -10.38 -18.74 -27.69
C GLN A 175 -11.51 -19.75 -27.42
N SER A 176 -12.19 -19.63 -26.28
CA SER A 176 -13.30 -20.53 -25.93
C SER A 176 -14.55 -20.28 -26.75
N GLY A 177 -14.70 -19.12 -27.37
CA GLY A 177 -15.80 -18.75 -28.24
C GLY A 177 -15.95 -19.59 -29.50
N ALA A 178 -14.93 -20.40 -29.86
CA ALA A 178 -15.02 -21.40 -30.97
C ALA A 178 -15.98 -22.55 -30.64
N SER A 179 -16.29 -22.82 -29.37
CA SER A 179 -17.22 -23.88 -28.94
C SER A 179 -18.46 -23.38 -28.18
N ASN A 180 -18.48 -22.12 -27.71
CA ASN A 180 -19.63 -21.48 -27.06
C ASN A 180 -19.72 -20.04 -27.60
N SER A 181 -20.57 -19.78 -28.57
CA SER A 181 -20.71 -18.52 -29.32
C SER A 181 -21.17 -17.30 -28.51
N ARG A 182 -20.79 -17.18 -27.21
CA ARG A 182 -21.07 -15.97 -26.42
C ARG A 182 -20.06 -14.88 -26.69
N THR A 183 -20.56 -13.68 -26.93
CA THR A 183 -19.74 -12.47 -27.02
C THR A 183 -19.15 -12.11 -25.65
N LEU A 184 -18.13 -11.23 -25.62
CA LEU A 184 -17.57 -10.69 -24.37
C LEU A 184 -18.68 -10.05 -23.51
N THR A 185 -19.55 -9.25 -24.13
CA THR A 185 -20.67 -8.60 -23.46
C THR A 185 -21.59 -9.62 -22.79
N GLU A 186 -22.04 -10.65 -23.51
CA GLU A 186 -22.90 -11.70 -22.94
C GLU A 186 -22.24 -12.49 -21.80
N THR A 187 -20.94 -12.69 -21.87
CA THR A 187 -20.17 -13.36 -20.81
C THR A 187 -20.11 -12.52 -19.53
N LEU A 188 -19.86 -11.22 -19.68
CA LEU A 188 -19.83 -10.29 -18.56
C LEU A 188 -21.22 -10.09 -17.92
N LEU A 189 -22.30 -10.03 -18.74
CA LEU A 189 -23.67 -10.00 -18.25
C LEU A 189 -24.02 -11.26 -17.46
N ALA A 190 -23.69 -12.44 -17.97
CA ALA A 190 -23.91 -13.70 -17.26
C ALA A 190 -23.09 -13.78 -15.96
N ALA A 191 -21.87 -13.24 -15.93
CA ALA A 191 -21.09 -13.13 -14.71
C ALA A 191 -21.78 -12.22 -13.67
N ARG A 192 -22.31 -11.07 -14.09
CA ARG A 192 -23.04 -10.15 -13.20
C ARG A 192 -24.29 -10.81 -12.58
N GLU A 193 -25.04 -11.58 -13.36
CA GLU A 193 -26.21 -12.31 -12.85
C GLU A 193 -25.86 -13.40 -11.84
N ALA A 194 -24.69 -14.03 -12.00
CA ALA A 194 -24.23 -15.10 -11.10
C ALA A 194 -23.61 -14.60 -9.78
N LEU A 195 -23.27 -13.31 -9.69
CA LEU A 195 -22.58 -12.71 -8.55
C LEU A 195 -23.57 -11.99 -7.62
N PRO A 196 -23.22 -11.80 -6.33
CA PRO A 196 -23.92 -10.90 -5.45
C PRO A 196 -23.98 -9.48 -6.06
N HIS A 197 -25.11 -8.79 -5.94
CA HIS A 197 -25.31 -7.44 -6.49
C HIS A 197 -24.30 -6.38 -5.99
N THR A 198 -23.64 -6.65 -4.85
CA THR A 198 -22.60 -5.80 -4.28
C THR A 198 -21.21 -6.05 -4.86
N THR A 199 -21.04 -7.06 -5.72
CA THR A 199 -19.75 -7.39 -6.30
C THR A 199 -19.40 -6.40 -7.40
N HIS A 200 -18.30 -5.70 -7.24
CA HIS A 200 -17.75 -4.79 -8.24
C HIS A 200 -17.13 -5.58 -9.40
N ILE A 201 -17.39 -5.15 -10.63
CA ILE A 201 -16.82 -5.74 -11.85
C ILE A 201 -15.98 -4.68 -12.56
N GLU A 202 -14.71 -4.99 -12.65
CA GLU A 202 -13.70 -4.21 -13.36
C GLU A 202 -13.18 -5.01 -14.56
N VAL A 203 -12.96 -4.33 -15.69
CA VAL A 203 -12.39 -4.92 -16.90
C VAL A 203 -11.20 -4.09 -17.37
N GLU A 204 -10.06 -4.76 -17.55
CA GLU A 204 -8.84 -4.20 -18.10
C GLU A 204 -8.90 -4.28 -19.63
N VAL A 205 -8.66 -3.16 -20.31
CA VAL A 205 -8.57 -3.03 -21.76
C VAL A 205 -7.27 -2.36 -22.17
N ASP A 206 -6.72 -2.73 -23.30
CA ASP A 206 -5.48 -2.20 -23.87
C ASP A 206 -5.68 -1.40 -25.17
N HIS A 207 -6.91 -1.42 -25.73
CA HIS A 207 -7.28 -0.70 -26.94
C HIS A 207 -8.65 -0.03 -26.84
N LEU A 208 -8.81 1.13 -27.54
CA LEU A 208 -10.07 1.91 -27.55
C LEU A 208 -11.26 1.15 -28.15
N ASP A 209 -11.04 0.29 -29.12
CA ASP A 209 -12.10 -0.49 -29.81
C ASP A 209 -12.78 -1.52 -28.92
N GLN A 210 -12.15 -1.91 -27.79
CA GLN A 210 -12.74 -2.82 -26.82
C GLN A 210 -13.81 -2.15 -25.94
N LEU A 211 -13.80 -0.81 -25.84
CA LEU A 211 -14.60 -0.06 -24.87
C LEU A 211 -16.12 -0.26 -25.04
N GLU A 212 -16.64 -0.24 -26.27
CA GLU A 212 -18.09 -0.34 -26.49
C GLU A 212 -18.66 -1.70 -26.04
N SER A 213 -17.96 -2.81 -26.28
CA SER A 213 -18.40 -4.13 -25.85
C SER A 213 -18.36 -4.30 -24.33
N VAL A 214 -17.39 -3.68 -23.66
CA VAL A 214 -17.27 -3.70 -22.20
C VAL A 214 -18.34 -2.78 -21.56
N LEU A 215 -18.56 -1.60 -22.13
CA LEU A 215 -19.60 -0.66 -21.67
C LEU A 215 -21.01 -1.22 -21.83
N ALA A 216 -21.27 -1.97 -22.92
CA ALA A 216 -22.57 -2.62 -23.14
C ALA A 216 -22.90 -3.67 -22.07
N ALA A 217 -21.89 -4.22 -21.39
CA ALA A 217 -22.06 -5.14 -20.26
C ALA A 217 -22.34 -4.44 -18.90
N GLY A 218 -22.32 -3.10 -18.86
CA GLY A 218 -22.60 -2.34 -17.64
C GLY A 218 -21.60 -2.60 -16.52
N VAL A 219 -20.31 -2.68 -16.82
CA VAL A 219 -19.24 -2.85 -15.83
C VAL A 219 -19.10 -1.62 -14.93
N ASP A 220 -18.55 -1.78 -13.73
CA ASP A 220 -18.46 -0.69 -12.76
C ASP A 220 -17.20 0.17 -12.96
N THR A 221 -16.10 -0.44 -13.40
CA THR A 221 -14.83 0.24 -13.71
C THR A 221 -14.22 -0.33 -14.98
N ILE A 222 -13.65 0.54 -15.80
CA ILE A 222 -12.78 0.16 -16.94
C ILE A 222 -11.37 0.62 -16.63
N LEU A 223 -10.44 -0.33 -16.58
CA LEU A 223 -9.02 -0.06 -16.41
C LEU A 223 -8.37 0.03 -17.79
N LEU A 224 -7.73 1.17 -18.05
CA LEU A 224 -7.00 1.48 -19.28
C LEU A 224 -5.52 1.19 -19.04
N ASP A 225 -5.01 0.08 -19.56
CA ASP A 225 -3.64 -0.35 -19.31
C ASP A 225 -2.69 0.20 -20.38
N ASN A 226 -1.64 0.90 -19.94
CA ASN A 226 -0.59 1.49 -20.79
C ASN A 226 -1.06 2.47 -21.88
N PHE A 227 -2.20 3.12 -21.71
CA PHE A 227 -2.72 4.10 -22.66
C PHE A 227 -1.83 5.37 -22.73
N SER A 228 -1.77 6.00 -23.92
CA SER A 228 -1.19 7.34 -24.06
C SER A 228 -2.11 8.40 -23.46
N LEU A 229 -1.59 9.59 -23.16
CA LEU A 229 -2.42 10.70 -22.65
C LEU A 229 -3.52 11.11 -23.64
N ALA A 230 -3.31 10.93 -24.94
CA ALA A 230 -4.30 11.20 -25.96
C ALA A 230 -5.43 10.17 -25.93
N ASP A 231 -5.08 8.87 -25.84
CA ASP A 231 -6.06 7.78 -25.77
C ASP A 231 -6.82 7.79 -24.45
N LEU A 232 -6.17 8.17 -23.32
CA LEU A 232 -6.87 8.37 -22.04
C LEU A 232 -7.98 9.43 -22.15
N ARG A 233 -7.72 10.58 -22.82
CA ARG A 233 -8.76 11.60 -23.05
C ARG A 233 -9.88 11.08 -23.93
N ALA A 234 -9.54 10.42 -25.04
CA ALA A 234 -10.53 9.82 -25.93
C ALA A 234 -11.39 8.77 -25.22
N ALA A 235 -10.78 7.93 -24.39
CA ALA A 235 -11.49 6.93 -23.59
C ALA A 235 -12.42 7.58 -22.55
N VAL A 236 -11.97 8.62 -21.85
CA VAL A 236 -12.80 9.36 -20.88
C VAL A 236 -14.02 9.99 -21.58
N GLU A 237 -13.83 10.61 -22.74
CA GLU A 237 -14.93 11.17 -23.54
C GLU A 237 -15.90 10.08 -24.02
N LEU A 238 -15.39 8.94 -24.50
CA LEU A 238 -16.20 7.83 -24.98
C LEU A 238 -16.98 7.18 -23.83
N ILE A 239 -16.35 6.95 -22.69
CA ILE A 239 -17.00 6.34 -21.52
C ILE A 239 -18.09 7.28 -20.96
N ALA A 240 -17.87 8.59 -20.97
CA ALA A 240 -18.85 9.62 -20.64
C ALA A 240 -19.60 9.38 -19.31
N GLY A 241 -18.89 8.90 -18.27
CA GLY A 241 -19.46 8.64 -16.95
C GLY A 241 -20.31 7.37 -16.82
N ARG A 242 -20.35 6.52 -17.86
CA ARG A 242 -21.07 5.21 -17.82
C ARG A 242 -20.37 4.18 -16.92
N ALA A 243 -19.07 4.34 -16.66
CA ALA A 243 -18.26 3.55 -15.74
C ALA A 243 -17.17 4.44 -15.12
N LEU A 244 -16.57 4.03 -14.00
CA LEU A 244 -15.35 4.65 -13.50
C LEU A 244 -14.19 4.35 -14.47
N VAL A 245 -13.30 5.32 -14.62
CA VAL A 245 -12.12 5.19 -15.48
C VAL A 245 -10.88 5.09 -14.63
N GLU A 246 -10.18 3.96 -14.71
CA GLU A 246 -8.90 3.75 -14.04
C GLU A 246 -7.77 3.76 -15.07
N ALA A 247 -6.71 4.52 -14.81
CA ALA A 247 -5.47 4.48 -15.59
C ALA A 247 -4.42 3.65 -14.85
N SER A 248 -3.77 2.72 -15.57
CA SER A 248 -2.71 1.85 -15.07
C SER A 248 -1.59 1.69 -16.09
N GLY A 249 -0.50 1.03 -15.68
CA GLY A 249 0.66 0.75 -16.53
C GLY A 249 1.68 1.88 -16.59
N GLY A 250 2.94 1.57 -16.23
CA GLY A 250 4.07 2.51 -16.31
C GLY A 250 3.87 3.84 -15.59
N VAL A 251 3.10 3.85 -14.49
CA VAL A 251 2.78 5.05 -13.71
C VAL A 251 3.99 5.46 -12.87
N THR A 252 4.62 6.59 -13.22
CA THR A 252 5.71 7.21 -12.44
C THR A 252 5.27 8.57 -11.89
N LEU A 253 5.98 9.10 -10.89
CA LEU A 253 5.63 10.38 -10.26
C LEU A 253 5.49 11.52 -11.29
N GLU A 254 6.39 11.58 -12.27
CA GLU A 254 6.43 12.61 -13.30
C GLU A 254 5.21 12.54 -14.24
N ARG A 255 4.60 11.38 -14.39
CA ARG A 255 3.44 11.17 -15.28
C ARG A 255 2.10 11.45 -14.62
N ILE A 256 2.02 11.41 -13.28
CA ILE A 256 0.75 11.51 -12.53
C ILE A 256 -0.05 12.76 -12.93
N ARG A 257 0.58 13.93 -12.95
CA ARG A 257 -0.08 15.20 -13.30
C ARG A 257 -0.73 15.14 -14.69
N GLY A 258 0.00 14.60 -15.66
CA GLY A 258 -0.50 14.43 -17.01
C GLY A 258 -1.70 13.47 -17.08
N ILE A 259 -1.60 12.32 -16.42
CA ILE A 259 -2.66 11.32 -16.35
C ILE A 259 -3.90 11.89 -15.64
N ALA A 260 -3.73 12.50 -14.47
CA ALA A 260 -4.84 13.09 -13.70
C ALA A 260 -5.60 14.18 -14.49
N SER A 261 -4.87 14.94 -15.33
CA SER A 261 -5.46 16.00 -16.18
C SER A 261 -6.25 15.46 -17.38
N THR A 262 -6.25 14.15 -17.65
CA THR A 262 -7.08 13.57 -18.72
C THR A 262 -8.54 13.38 -18.31
N GLY A 263 -8.82 13.49 -17.01
CA GLY A 263 -10.17 13.32 -16.47
C GLY A 263 -10.50 11.91 -15.99
N VAL A 264 -9.50 11.03 -15.81
CA VAL A 264 -9.68 9.72 -15.18
C VAL A 264 -10.10 9.86 -13.70
N ASP A 265 -10.78 8.85 -13.17
CA ASP A 265 -11.26 8.82 -11.78
C ASP A 265 -10.22 8.23 -10.83
N ILE A 266 -9.43 7.26 -11.31
CA ILE A 266 -8.51 6.45 -10.52
C ILE A 266 -7.18 6.32 -11.28
N ILE A 267 -6.08 6.33 -10.53
CA ILE A 267 -4.73 6.04 -11.04
C ILE A 267 -4.12 4.98 -10.13
N SER A 268 -3.95 3.76 -10.63
CA SER A 268 -3.33 2.68 -9.87
C SER A 268 -1.82 2.61 -10.13
N ALA A 269 -1.06 2.60 -9.04
CA ALA A 269 0.40 2.63 -9.09
C ALA A 269 1.01 1.51 -8.25
N GLY A 270 1.51 0.46 -8.92
CA GLY A 270 2.22 -0.63 -8.25
C GLY A 270 3.54 -0.18 -7.60
N ALA A 271 4.17 0.87 -8.14
CA ALA A 271 5.42 1.42 -7.63
C ALA A 271 5.34 1.87 -6.16
N LEU A 272 4.15 2.23 -5.67
CA LEU A 272 3.92 2.61 -4.26
C LEU A 272 4.36 1.52 -3.28
N THR A 273 4.29 0.25 -3.68
CA THR A 273 4.57 -0.89 -2.80
C THR A 273 5.74 -1.75 -3.26
N HIS A 274 5.89 -1.99 -4.58
CA HIS A 274 6.95 -2.90 -5.06
C HIS A 274 8.31 -2.21 -5.34
N SER A 275 8.36 -0.87 -5.49
CA SER A 275 9.60 -0.16 -5.87
C SER A 275 9.96 0.99 -4.91
N VAL A 276 9.34 1.03 -3.74
CA VAL A 276 9.60 2.06 -2.75
C VAL A 276 10.90 1.77 -2.00
N ARG A 277 11.70 2.82 -1.76
CA ARG A 277 12.82 2.74 -0.81
C ARG A 277 12.34 2.89 0.64
N ALA A 278 13.02 2.25 1.55
CA ALA A 278 12.84 2.50 2.97
C ALA A 278 13.27 3.93 3.33
N LEU A 279 12.51 4.58 4.21
CA LEU A 279 12.86 5.91 4.70
C LEU A 279 13.98 5.79 5.75
N ASP A 280 14.90 6.75 5.78
CA ASP A 280 16.01 6.73 6.74
C ASP A 280 15.56 7.22 8.12
N LEU A 281 15.35 6.27 9.03
CA LEU A 281 15.02 6.46 10.44
C LEU A 281 16.06 5.75 11.30
N GLY A 282 16.38 6.29 12.47
CA GLY A 282 17.30 5.67 13.41
C GLY A 282 16.77 5.69 14.84
N LEU A 283 17.32 4.83 15.69
CA LEU A 283 17.07 4.84 17.13
C LEU A 283 18.33 5.38 17.82
N ASP A 284 18.22 6.55 18.43
CA ASP A 284 19.33 7.20 19.15
C ASP A 284 19.16 7.00 20.66
N ILE A 285 20.16 6.44 21.30
CA ILE A 285 20.21 6.29 22.76
C ILE A 285 21.08 7.40 23.29
N ASN A 286 20.50 8.31 24.06
CA ASN A 286 21.26 9.28 24.81
C ASN A 286 21.71 8.60 26.10
N PRO A 287 23.04 8.53 26.39
CA PRO A 287 23.48 8.17 27.73
C PRO A 287 22.95 9.23 28.70
N ALA A 288 22.41 8.78 29.83
CA ALA A 288 21.92 9.61 30.91
C ALA A 288 23.05 10.49 31.49
#